data_d16027fca4cfea2f3d34aeea3aaffbdb
#
_entry.id   d16027fca4cfea2f3d34aeea3aaffbdb
#
_cell.length_a   1.000
_cell.length_b   1.000
_cell.length_c   1.000
_cell.angle_alpha   90.00
_cell.angle_beta   90.00
_cell.angle_gamma   90.00
#
_symmetry.space_group_name_H-M   'P 1'
#
loop_
_entity.id
_entity.type
_entity.pdbx_description
1 polymer ?
#
loop_
_entity_poly.entity_id
_entity_poly.type
_entity_poly.pdbx_seq_one_letter_code
_entity_poly.pdbx_strand_id
1 'polypeptide(L)'
;MASSLISSSHHIDFDSVFGMEDASLAPMFESLITTGLKEFLGCPAIFYETALTEFFANGSVRDGLVVSTIGGTAVEISESVFAATFELPSEGLTDLSDVPKNIVFDARSLFSDSKEQVTCFKNELKIEYRLLHDILAKTIYVKAGSFDA
;
A
#
# COMPACT_ATOMS: atom_id res chain seq x y z
N MET A 1 12.37 27.97 10.77
CA MET A 1 11.13 27.31 11.23
C MET A 1 11.44 25.90 11.67
N ALA A 2 11.01 25.52 12.86
CA ALA A 2 11.13 24.13 13.27
C ALA A 2 10.13 23.30 12.46
N SER A 3 10.60 22.33 11.70
CA SER A 3 9.72 21.36 11.04
C SER A 3 9.17 20.41 12.09
N SER A 4 7.85 20.25 12.14
CA SER A 4 7.23 19.30 13.04
C SER A 4 7.45 17.88 12.53
N LEU A 5 7.84 16.98 13.42
CA LEU A 5 7.88 15.55 13.14
C LEU A 5 6.48 14.98 13.37
N ILE A 6 5.92 14.40 12.34
CA ILE A 6 4.61 13.73 12.40
C ILE A 6 4.84 12.22 12.35
N SER A 7 4.24 11.53 13.32
CA SER A 7 4.21 10.08 13.38
C SER A 7 2.78 9.60 13.08
N SER A 8 2.62 8.77 12.08
CA SER A 8 1.37 8.07 11.80
C SER A 8 1.44 6.65 12.34
N SER A 9 0.44 6.23 13.10
CA SER A 9 0.30 4.86 13.61
C SER A 9 -0.31 3.89 12.60
N HIS A 10 -0.56 4.33 11.36
CA HIS A 10 -1.16 3.49 10.33
C HIS A 10 -0.13 2.55 9.67
N HIS A 11 0.20 1.51 10.40
CA HIS A 11 1.01 0.39 9.91
C HIS A 11 0.53 -0.90 10.58
N ILE A 12 0.91 -2.04 10.02
CA ILE A 12 0.56 -3.35 10.58
C ILE A 12 1.70 -3.80 11.50
N ASP A 13 1.36 -4.04 12.77
CA ASP A 13 2.20 -4.79 13.68
C ASP A 13 1.90 -6.29 13.50
N PHE A 14 2.66 -6.95 12.64
CA PHE A 14 2.45 -8.36 12.32
C PHE A 14 2.64 -9.27 13.53
N ASP A 15 3.56 -8.96 14.43
CA ASP A 15 3.80 -9.76 15.64
C ASP A 15 2.57 -9.72 16.57
N SER A 16 1.98 -8.54 16.74
CA SER A 16 0.74 -8.37 17.49
C SER A 16 -0.44 -9.11 16.86
N VAL A 17 -0.57 -9.09 15.54
CA VAL A 17 -1.64 -9.79 14.83
C VAL A 17 -1.58 -11.30 15.04
N PHE A 18 -0.40 -11.91 14.94
CA PHE A 18 -0.21 -13.34 15.14
C PHE A 18 -0.26 -13.75 16.61
N GLY A 19 -0.12 -12.82 17.53
CA GLY A 19 -0.29 -13.05 18.97
C GLY A 19 -1.74 -12.98 19.48
N MET A 20 -2.72 -12.64 18.62
CA MET A 20 -4.12 -12.57 18.98
C MET A 20 -4.75 -13.96 19.14
N GLU A 21 -5.71 -14.09 20.07
CA GLU A 21 -6.44 -15.34 20.28
C GLU A 21 -7.32 -15.72 19.09
N ASP A 22 -7.87 -14.73 18.37
CA ASP A 22 -8.65 -14.96 17.17
C ASP A 22 -7.73 -15.07 15.94
N ALA A 23 -7.50 -16.31 15.54
CA ALA A 23 -6.67 -16.64 14.39
C ALA A 23 -7.43 -16.68 13.05
N SER A 24 -8.69 -16.25 13.01
CA SER A 24 -9.53 -16.36 11.80
C SER A 24 -9.00 -15.55 10.60
N LEU A 25 -8.32 -14.44 10.88
CA LEU A 25 -7.72 -13.57 9.85
C LEU A 25 -6.22 -13.83 9.63
N ALA A 26 -5.61 -14.72 10.42
CA ALA A 26 -4.18 -15.02 10.28
C ALA A 26 -3.77 -15.43 8.86
N PRO A 27 -4.52 -16.27 8.13
CA PRO A 27 -4.16 -16.63 6.75
C PRO A 27 -4.06 -15.43 5.79
N MET A 28 -4.90 -14.41 5.97
CA MET A 28 -4.82 -13.18 5.17
C MET A 28 -3.51 -12.43 5.45
N PHE A 29 -3.13 -12.27 6.72
CA PHE A 29 -1.88 -11.60 7.09
C PHE A 29 -0.65 -12.42 6.67
N GLU A 30 -0.72 -13.74 6.76
CA GLU A 30 0.33 -14.62 6.21
C GLU A 30 0.50 -14.45 4.70
N SER A 31 -0.59 -14.29 3.97
CA SER A 31 -0.53 -14.03 2.52
C SER A 31 0.15 -12.71 2.19
N LEU A 32 -0.02 -11.68 3.01
CA LEU A 32 0.68 -10.40 2.85
C LEU A 32 2.20 -10.54 3.03
N ILE A 33 2.62 -11.38 3.98
CA ILE A 33 4.05 -11.70 4.17
C ILE A 33 4.59 -12.49 2.99
N THR A 34 3.88 -13.52 2.56
CA THR A 34 4.29 -14.40 1.45
C THR A 34 4.39 -13.66 0.13
N THR A 35 3.53 -12.67 -0.10
CA THR A 35 3.56 -11.83 -1.30
C THR A 35 4.61 -10.72 -1.25
N GLY A 36 5.37 -10.60 -0.16
CA GLY A 36 6.47 -9.63 -0.03
C GLY A 36 6.02 -8.22 0.35
N LEU A 37 4.86 -8.06 0.98
CA LEU A 37 4.34 -6.75 1.38
C LEU A 37 4.61 -6.39 2.85
N LYS A 38 5.25 -7.27 3.61
CA LYS A 38 5.46 -7.10 5.06
C LYS A 38 6.18 -5.80 5.39
N GLU A 39 7.30 -5.53 4.75
CA GLU A 39 8.13 -4.35 5.06
C GLU A 39 7.43 -3.04 4.68
N PHE A 40 6.68 -3.05 3.60
CA PHE A 40 5.91 -1.88 3.16
C PHE A 40 4.71 -1.59 4.10
N LEU A 41 3.93 -2.61 4.43
CA LEU A 41 2.74 -2.46 5.28
C LEU A 41 3.08 -2.30 6.76
N GLY A 42 4.19 -2.87 7.21
CA GLY A 42 4.69 -2.75 8.57
C GLY A 42 5.55 -1.51 8.84
N CYS A 43 5.84 -0.72 7.81
CA CYS A 43 6.68 0.47 7.97
C CYS A 43 5.93 1.60 8.67
N PRO A 44 6.40 2.08 9.84
CA PRO A 44 5.81 3.25 10.49
C PRO A 44 5.94 4.49 9.60
N ALA A 45 4.86 5.25 9.44
CA ALA A 45 4.88 6.51 8.72
C ALA A 45 5.34 7.63 9.67
N ILE A 46 6.64 7.91 9.67
CA ILE A 46 7.25 9.02 10.41
C ILE A 46 7.82 9.99 9.37
N PHE A 47 7.37 11.23 9.39
CA PHE A 47 7.80 12.21 8.41
C PHE A 47 7.82 13.63 8.97
N TYR A 48 8.59 14.50 8.33
CA TYR A 48 8.56 15.93 8.58
C TYR A 48 7.56 16.59 7.63
N GLU A 49 6.53 17.22 8.17
CA GLU A 49 5.43 17.82 7.41
C GLU A 49 5.93 18.79 6.33
N THR A 50 6.85 19.68 6.70
CA THR A 50 7.41 20.65 5.76
C THR A 50 8.13 19.98 4.60
N ALA A 51 8.95 18.97 4.89
CA ALA A 51 9.69 18.23 3.86
C ALA A 51 8.75 17.46 2.92
N LEU A 52 7.70 16.84 3.45
CA LEU A 52 6.72 16.13 2.66
C LEU A 52 5.93 17.06 1.76
N THR A 53 5.50 18.20 2.28
CA THR A 53 4.79 19.24 1.52
C THR A 53 5.66 19.77 0.39
N GLU A 54 6.93 20.06 0.67
CA GLU A 54 7.89 20.55 -0.33
C GLU A 54 8.20 19.48 -1.39
N PHE A 55 8.32 18.21 -0.97
CA PHE A 55 8.52 17.09 -1.88
C PHE A 55 7.40 17.01 -2.92
N PHE A 56 6.14 17.08 -2.50
CA PHE A 56 5.00 17.03 -3.42
C PHE A 56 4.85 18.31 -4.26
N ALA A 57 5.11 19.47 -3.68
CA ALA A 57 5.03 20.73 -4.40
C ALA A 57 6.04 20.82 -5.55
N ASN A 58 7.24 20.29 -5.36
CA ASN A 58 8.33 20.29 -6.32
C ASN A 58 8.44 18.98 -7.14
N GLY A 59 7.59 18.00 -6.84
CA GLY A 59 7.63 16.67 -7.42
C GLY A 59 7.22 16.64 -8.88
N SER A 60 7.93 15.86 -9.68
CA SER A 60 7.56 15.52 -11.04
C SER A 60 8.05 14.13 -11.41
N VAL A 61 7.45 13.54 -12.43
CA VAL A 61 7.90 12.25 -12.97
C VAL A 61 8.55 12.50 -14.31
N ARG A 62 9.81 12.08 -14.45
CA ARG A 62 10.60 12.22 -15.69
C ARG A 62 11.32 10.90 -15.98
N ASP A 63 11.11 10.35 -17.16
CA ASP A 63 11.79 9.13 -17.62
C ASP A 63 11.69 7.95 -16.60
N GLY A 64 10.53 7.80 -15.95
CA GLY A 64 10.32 6.76 -14.94
C GLY A 64 10.94 7.04 -13.56
N LEU A 65 11.52 8.24 -13.38
CA LEU A 65 12.03 8.71 -12.09
C LEU A 65 11.08 9.72 -11.46
N VAL A 66 10.84 9.57 -10.16
CA VAL A 66 10.25 10.62 -9.34
C VAL A 66 11.38 11.56 -8.93
N VAL A 67 11.28 12.81 -9.32
CA VAL A 67 12.28 13.83 -8.98
C VAL A 67 11.63 14.95 -8.19
N SER A 68 12.31 15.46 -7.19
CA SER A 68 11.84 16.57 -6.38
C SER A 68 13.01 17.33 -5.76
N THR A 69 12.70 18.40 -5.04
CA THR A 69 13.67 19.18 -4.26
C THR A 69 13.11 19.42 -2.88
N ILE A 70 13.93 19.13 -1.87
CA ILE A 70 13.60 19.34 -0.46
C ILE A 70 14.76 20.14 0.17
N GLY A 71 14.45 21.31 0.71
CA GLY A 71 15.47 22.14 1.35
C GLY A 71 16.64 22.50 0.41
N GLY A 72 16.37 22.67 -0.88
CA GLY A 72 17.40 22.92 -1.90
C GLY A 72 18.19 21.68 -2.34
N THR A 73 17.90 20.51 -1.80
CA THR A 73 18.56 19.26 -2.16
C THR A 73 17.69 18.47 -3.16
N ALA A 74 18.28 18.06 -4.28
CA ALA A 74 17.61 17.23 -5.25
C ALA A 74 17.41 15.80 -4.71
N VAL A 75 16.22 15.27 -4.92
CA VAL A 75 15.84 13.91 -4.55
C VAL A 75 15.37 13.17 -5.80
N GLU A 76 15.92 11.99 -6.04
CA GLU A 76 15.52 11.13 -7.15
C GLU A 76 15.14 9.75 -6.62
N ILE A 77 13.96 9.28 -6.98
CA ILE A 77 13.45 7.96 -6.59
C ILE A 77 13.08 7.19 -7.85
N SER A 78 13.82 6.12 -8.11
CA SER A 78 13.45 5.16 -9.14
C SER A 78 12.54 4.09 -8.58
N GLU A 79 11.82 3.39 -9.46
CA GLU A 79 11.01 2.22 -9.08
C GLU A 79 11.86 1.15 -8.38
N SER A 80 13.07 0.91 -8.88
CA SER A 80 13.99 -0.07 -8.28
C SER A 80 14.46 0.33 -6.88
N VAL A 81 14.75 1.60 -6.66
CA VAL A 81 15.13 2.12 -5.32
C VAL A 81 13.95 2.00 -4.36
N PHE A 82 12.75 2.35 -4.81
CA PHE A 82 11.55 2.21 -4.00
C PHE A 82 11.29 0.74 -3.63
N ALA A 83 11.33 -0.16 -4.61
CA ALA A 83 11.14 -1.58 -4.37
C ALA A 83 12.20 -2.15 -3.43
N ALA A 84 13.47 -1.80 -3.60
CA ALA A 84 14.56 -2.26 -2.72
C ALA A 84 14.40 -1.73 -1.28
N THR A 85 13.96 -0.49 -1.12
CA THR A 85 13.76 0.12 0.20
C THR A 85 12.70 -0.63 1.03
N PHE A 86 11.64 -1.09 0.39
CA PHE A 86 10.55 -1.80 1.05
C PHE A 86 10.57 -3.32 0.80
N GLU A 87 11.66 -3.85 0.26
CA GLU A 87 11.79 -5.27 -0.07
C GLU A 87 10.63 -5.81 -0.92
N LEU A 88 10.07 -4.95 -1.79
CA LEU A 88 8.95 -5.32 -2.66
C LEU A 88 9.42 -6.26 -3.79
N PRO A 89 8.57 -7.21 -4.19
CA PRO A 89 8.87 -8.06 -5.34
C PRO A 89 8.99 -7.21 -6.61
N SER A 90 10.04 -7.42 -7.38
CA SER A 90 10.30 -6.72 -8.64
C SER A 90 10.22 -7.64 -9.86
N GLU A 91 10.13 -8.95 -9.64
CA GLU A 91 10.02 -9.95 -10.69
C GLU A 91 8.66 -10.65 -10.66
N GLY A 92 8.26 -11.19 -11.80
CA GLY A 92 7.01 -11.92 -11.93
C GLY A 92 5.75 -11.03 -11.92
N LEU A 93 5.92 -9.72 -11.97
CA LEU A 93 4.80 -8.79 -12.08
C LEU A 93 4.27 -8.78 -13.51
N THR A 94 2.96 -8.96 -13.64
CA THR A 94 2.26 -8.99 -14.92
C THR A 94 1.20 -7.91 -14.95
N ASP A 95 1.08 -7.21 -16.06
CA ASP A 95 -0.03 -6.27 -16.24
C ASP A 95 -1.36 -7.02 -16.18
N LEU A 96 -2.33 -6.46 -15.50
CA LEU A 96 -3.65 -7.10 -15.33
C LEU A 96 -4.35 -7.38 -16.67
N SER A 97 -4.06 -6.58 -17.69
CA SER A 97 -4.55 -6.78 -19.06
C SER A 97 -4.00 -8.04 -19.73
N ASP A 98 -2.82 -8.49 -19.33
CA ASP A 98 -2.17 -9.70 -19.85
C ASP A 98 -2.65 -10.98 -19.15
N VAL A 99 -3.39 -10.85 -18.06
CA VAL A 99 -3.96 -12.00 -17.33
C VAL A 99 -5.18 -12.53 -18.06
N PRO A 100 -5.29 -13.86 -18.30
CA PRO A 100 -6.48 -14.45 -18.91
C PRO A 100 -7.77 -14.08 -18.17
N LYS A 101 -8.81 -13.75 -18.92
CA LYS A 101 -10.10 -13.27 -18.36
C LYS A 101 -10.76 -14.26 -17.39
N ASN A 102 -10.61 -15.57 -17.63
CA ASN A 102 -11.12 -16.61 -16.72
C ASN A 102 -10.43 -16.57 -15.35
N ILE A 103 -9.12 -16.31 -15.29
CA ILE A 103 -8.38 -16.17 -14.03
C ILE A 103 -8.83 -14.91 -13.28
N VAL A 104 -9.03 -13.81 -13.97
CA VAL A 104 -9.57 -12.57 -13.39
C VAL A 104 -10.97 -12.79 -12.82
N PHE A 105 -11.83 -13.53 -13.56
CA PHE A 105 -13.18 -13.87 -13.11
C PHE A 105 -13.14 -14.76 -11.86
N ASP A 106 -12.32 -15.80 -11.85
CA ASP A 106 -12.17 -16.71 -10.72
C ASP A 106 -11.65 -15.97 -9.47
N ALA A 107 -10.68 -15.07 -9.64
CA ALA A 107 -10.19 -14.23 -8.55
C ALA A 107 -11.28 -13.32 -7.96
N ARG A 108 -12.10 -12.69 -8.82
CA ARG A 108 -13.25 -11.88 -8.36
C ARG A 108 -14.25 -12.71 -7.55
N SER A 109 -14.49 -13.94 -7.94
CA SER A 109 -15.38 -14.85 -7.21
C SER A 109 -14.87 -15.22 -5.83
N LEU A 110 -13.55 -15.17 -5.61
CA LEU A 110 -12.95 -15.33 -4.27
C LEU A 110 -13.20 -14.13 -3.36
N PHE A 111 -13.17 -12.92 -3.91
CA PHE A 111 -13.28 -11.69 -3.14
C PHE A 111 -14.72 -11.31 -2.79
N SER A 112 -15.68 -11.73 -3.59
CA SER A 112 -17.08 -11.35 -3.44
C SER A 112 -18.02 -12.51 -3.79
N ASP A 113 -19.12 -12.58 -3.08
CA ASP A 113 -20.21 -13.51 -3.39
C ASP A 113 -21.16 -12.95 -4.49
N SER A 114 -20.96 -11.69 -4.89
CA SER A 114 -21.71 -11.08 -5.99
C SER A 114 -21.30 -11.70 -7.33
N LYS A 115 -22.30 -12.12 -8.11
CA LYS A 115 -22.07 -12.63 -9.46
C LYS A 115 -21.93 -11.51 -10.51
N GLU A 116 -22.22 -10.28 -10.10
CA GLU A 116 -22.09 -9.11 -10.95
C GLU A 116 -20.66 -8.57 -10.94
N GLN A 117 -20.39 -7.64 -11.83
CA GLN A 117 -19.09 -6.97 -11.87
C GLN A 117 -18.83 -6.29 -10.52
N VAL A 118 -17.80 -6.75 -9.81
CA VAL A 118 -17.43 -6.18 -8.51
C VAL A 118 -17.08 -4.72 -8.72
N THR A 119 -17.87 -3.84 -8.13
CA THR A 119 -17.57 -2.42 -8.04
C THR A 119 -16.63 -2.18 -6.87
N CYS A 120 -16.03 -1.01 -6.78
CA CYS A 120 -15.11 -0.69 -5.68
C CYS A 120 -15.80 -0.49 -4.32
N PHE A 121 -17.06 -0.89 -4.16
CA PHE A 121 -17.78 -0.75 -2.90
C PHE A 121 -17.42 -1.84 -1.91
N LYS A 122 -16.96 -1.44 -0.73
CA LYS A 122 -16.53 -2.33 0.36
C LYS A 122 -17.60 -3.34 0.80
N ASN A 123 -18.87 -2.97 0.74
CA ASN A 123 -19.99 -3.81 1.17
C ASN A 123 -20.22 -5.03 0.27
N GLU A 124 -19.66 -5.05 -0.92
CA GLU A 124 -19.72 -6.19 -1.84
C GLU A 124 -18.61 -7.22 -1.61
N LEU A 125 -17.60 -6.87 -0.85
CA LEU A 125 -16.47 -7.74 -0.53
C LEU A 125 -16.75 -8.61 0.70
N LYS A 126 -16.17 -9.80 0.73
CA LYS A 126 -16.10 -10.62 1.95
C LYS A 126 -15.32 -9.87 3.04
N ILE A 127 -15.59 -10.18 4.30
CA ILE A 127 -15.07 -9.41 5.44
C ILE A 127 -13.53 -9.35 5.48
N GLU A 128 -12.85 -10.43 5.14
CA GLU A 128 -11.39 -10.51 5.08
C GLU A 128 -10.83 -9.54 4.05
N TYR A 129 -11.48 -9.43 2.91
CA TYR A 129 -11.07 -8.56 1.81
C TYR A 129 -11.47 -7.11 2.02
N ARG A 130 -12.53 -6.83 2.81
CA ARG A 130 -12.82 -5.47 3.28
C ARG A 130 -11.70 -4.94 4.16
N LEU A 131 -11.22 -5.78 5.08
CA LEU A 131 -10.10 -5.42 5.94
C LEU A 131 -8.82 -5.21 5.12
N LEU A 132 -8.53 -6.10 4.17
CA LEU A 132 -7.40 -5.94 3.26
C LEU A 132 -7.47 -4.64 2.45
N HIS A 133 -8.65 -4.32 1.93
CA HIS A 133 -8.90 -3.07 1.21
C HIS A 133 -8.65 -1.85 2.11
N ASP A 134 -9.13 -1.87 3.35
CA ASP A 134 -8.90 -0.78 4.31
C ASP A 134 -7.42 -0.62 4.65
N ILE A 135 -6.69 -1.72 4.85
CA ILE A 135 -5.25 -1.72 5.12
C ILE A 135 -4.50 -1.08 3.95
N LEU A 136 -4.75 -1.52 2.73
CA LEU A 136 -4.08 -1.01 1.54
C LEU A 136 -4.42 0.46 1.29
N ALA A 137 -5.70 0.84 1.40
CA ALA A 137 -6.14 2.21 1.23
C ALA A 137 -5.46 3.14 2.24
N LYS A 138 -5.50 2.80 3.53
CA LYS A 138 -4.87 3.60 4.59
C LYS A 138 -3.35 3.66 4.48
N THR A 139 -2.71 2.59 4.02
CA THR A 139 -1.26 2.57 3.84
C THR A 139 -0.82 3.46 2.68
N ILE A 140 -1.56 3.45 1.58
CA ILE A 140 -1.21 4.21 0.37
C ILE A 140 -1.68 5.66 0.47
N TYR A 141 -2.95 5.89 0.82
CA TYR A 141 -3.57 7.22 0.77
C TYR A 141 -3.28 8.09 1.99
N VAL A 142 -3.12 7.52 3.18
CA VAL A 142 -2.79 8.31 4.39
C VAL A 142 -1.38 8.87 4.32
N LYS A 143 -0.48 8.22 3.62
CA LYS A 143 0.86 8.74 3.35
C LYS A 143 0.86 9.88 2.32
N ALA A 144 -0.22 10.02 1.56
CA ALA A 144 -0.41 11.04 0.53
C ALA A 144 -1.47 12.10 0.87
N GLY A 145 -2.20 11.94 1.97
CA GLY A 145 -3.28 12.84 2.39
C GLY A 145 -4.40 12.12 3.14
N SER A 146 -5.42 12.86 3.56
CA SER A 146 -6.59 12.30 4.23
C SER A 146 -7.47 11.54 3.24
N PHE A 147 -7.87 10.33 3.61
CA PHE A 147 -8.83 9.51 2.87
C PHE A 147 -10.09 9.34 3.73
N ASP A 148 -11.12 10.10 3.40
CA ASP A 148 -12.47 9.93 3.92
C ASP A 148 -13.27 9.15 2.88
N ALA A 149 -13.52 7.87 3.16
CA ALA A 149 -14.36 7.01 2.34
C ALA A 149 -15.63 6.65 3.09
#